data_015bac416357b0dd01d4e85cfe31f3f9
#
_entry.id   015bac416357b0dd01d4e85cfe31f3f9
#
_cell.length_a   1.000
_cell.length_b   1.000
_cell.length_c   1.000
_cell.angle_alpha   90.00
_cell.angle_beta   90.00
_cell.angle_gamma   90.00
#
_symmetry.space_group_name_H-M   'P 1'
#
loop_
_entity.id
_entity.type
_entity.pdbx_description
1 polymer ?
#
loop_
_entity_poly.entity_id
_entity_poly.type
_entity_poly.pdbx_seq_one_letter_code
_entity_poly.pdbx_strand_id
1 'polypeptide(L)'
;KWGRAYVEFAAGEKRSWLQQQGVKFTPVVGWAERGSLTAGGHGNSVPRFHVPWGTGTGISEPFAERARAADAVDLRFRHRVDGLLFSDGAVTGVRGAILAPDDAPRGVSSSREVVGEFELSAQAVVIASGGIGGDHERVRRWWPERLGTPPRTMVTGVPAHVDGRMLDIAADQGVRLVNRDRMWHYTEGLQNWNPVWPGHGIRILPGPSSMWLDARGRRLPAPGLPGYDTLGTLKLLRTTPDLVDHDYSWFVLDQTIIKKEFALSGSEQNPDITNRDLALLLRTRLGRAAPGPVEDFKREGADFVVADTLTELVRGMNALTGDDLLDENAIRRQIEARDREVVNPYSKDAQTIGIQNSRRFRGDRLFRTVPAHAILDPRHGPLIAV
;
A
#
# COMPACT_ATOMS: atom_id res chain seq x y z
N LYS A 1 11.14 -14.89 21.27
CA LYS A 1 10.25 -14.62 22.41
C LYS A 1 9.20 -13.55 22.06
N TRP A 2 9.61 -12.31 21.73
CA TRP A 2 8.68 -11.20 21.45
C TRP A 2 7.79 -11.43 20.24
N GLY A 3 8.31 -11.98 19.13
CA GLY A 3 7.51 -12.27 17.94
C GLY A 3 6.38 -13.24 18.24
N ARG A 4 6.64 -14.28 19.04
CA ARG A 4 5.60 -15.24 19.45
C ARG A 4 4.55 -14.58 20.35
N ALA A 5 4.96 -13.80 21.34
CA ALA A 5 4.04 -13.06 22.21
C ALA A 5 3.15 -12.10 21.40
N TYR A 6 3.72 -11.44 20.38
CA TYR A 6 2.93 -10.57 19.51
C TYR A 6 1.91 -11.36 18.67
N VAL A 7 2.26 -12.52 18.15
CA VAL A 7 1.33 -13.37 17.39
C VAL A 7 0.17 -13.83 18.28
N GLU A 8 0.47 -14.28 19.50
CA GLU A 8 -0.54 -14.71 20.47
C GLU A 8 -1.48 -13.55 20.83
N PHE A 9 -0.94 -12.36 21.12
CA PHE A 9 -1.72 -11.16 21.39
C PHE A 9 -2.57 -10.73 20.16
N ALA A 10 -1.97 -10.74 18.96
CA ALA A 10 -2.65 -10.29 17.73
C ALA A 10 -3.80 -11.24 17.33
N ALA A 11 -3.66 -12.53 17.57
CA ALA A 11 -4.69 -13.53 17.31
C ALA A 11 -5.79 -13.55 18.38
N GLY A 12 -5.50 -13.08 19.59
CA GLY A 12 -6.39 -13.11 20.75
C GLY A 12 -6.92 -11.73 21.14
N GLU A 13 -6.22 -11.06 22.02
CA GLU A 13 -6.73 -9.91 22.79
C GLU A 13 -6.66 -8.57 22.06
N LYS A 14 -5.80 -8.43 21.05
CA LYS A 14 -5.48 -7.13 20.40
C LYS A 14 -6.72 -6.34 20.00
N ARG A 15 -7.71 -7.01 19.40
CA ARG A 15 -8.93 -6.31 18.93
C ARG A 15 -9.72 -5.72 20.08
N SER A 16 -10.01 -6.51 21.12
CA SER A 16 -10.75 -6.05 22.29
C SER A 16 -9.98 -4.97 23.04
N TRP A 17 -8.66 -5.12 23.17
CA TRP A 17 -7.80 -4.11 23.77
C TRP A 17 -7.85 -2.78 23.03
N LEU A 18 -7.73 -2.79 21.69
CA LEU A 18 -7.85 -1.58 20.88
C LEU A 18 -9.22 -0.91 21.01
N GLN A 19 -10.30 -1.70 21.06
CA GLN A 19 -11.65 -1.18 21.28
C GLN A 19 -11.78 -0.50 22.65
N GLN A 20 -11.19 -1.07 23.70
CA GLN A 20 -11.13 -0.46 25.02
C GLN A 20 -10.33 0.85 25.05
N GLN A 21 -9.34 0.99 24.15
CA GLN A 21 -8.62 2.26 23.96
C GLN A 21 -9.44 3.31 23.17
N GLY A 22 -10.61 2.96 22.64
CA GLY A 22 -11.44 3.87 21.85
C GLY A 22 -11.33 3.69 20.34
N VAL A 23 -10.48 2.79 19.85
CA VAL A 23 -10.35 2.50 18.41
C VAL A 23 -11.61 1.77 17.92
N LYS A 24 -12.26 2.33 16.91
CA LYS A 24 -13.42 1.71 16.26
C LYS A 24 -13.01 1.09 14.92
N PHE A 25 -13.66 0.00 14.57
CA PHE A 25 -13.41 -0.70 13.31
C PHE A 25 -14.66 -0.68 12.44
N THR A 26 -14.45 -0.42 11.14
CA THR A 26 -15.49 -0.57 10.13
C THR A 26 -15.29 -1.91 9.43
N PRO A 27 -16.33 -2.71 9.26
CA PRO A 27 -16.23 -3.90 8.44
C PRO A 27 -16.01 -3.50 6.99
N VAL A 28 -14.86 -3.84 6.46
CA VAL A 28 -14.57 -3.76 5.03
C VAL A 28 -14.42 -5.17 4.51
N VAL A 29 -15.30 -5.51 3.59
CA VAL A 29 -15.21 -6.78 2.89
C VAL A 29 -14.15 -6.66 1.82
N GLY A 30 -13.24 -7.60 1.77
CA GLY A 30 -12.18 -7.66 0.79
C GLY A 30 -11.73 -9.10 0.56
N TRP A 31 -11.32 -9.39 -0.68
CA TRP A 31 -10.71 -10.68 -0.97
C TRP A 31 -9.46 -10.89 -0.12
N ALA A 32 -9.21 -12.14 0.27
CA ALA A 32 -8.03 -12.49 1.04
C ALA A 32 -6.78 -12.42 0.15
N GLU A 33 -5.78 -11.68 0.59
CA GLU A 33 -4.43 -11.80 0.04
C GLU A 33 -3.83 -13.11 0.53
N ARG A 34 -3.09 -13.77 -0.34
CA ARG A 34 -2.41 -15.00 0.01
C ARG A 34 -0.91 -14.84 -0.21
N GLY A 35 -0.12 -15.45 0.65
CA GLY A 35 1.30 -15.57 0.45
C GLY A 35 1.64 -16.54 -0.69
N SER A 36 2.87 -16.44 -1.20
CA SER A 36 3.40 -17.28 -2.25
C SER A 36 3.38 -18.76 -1.88
N LEU A 37 3.38 -19.63 -2.88
CA LEU A 37 3.55 -21.07 -2.71
C LEU A 37 4.82 -21.45 -1.92
N THR A 38 5.80 -20.55 -1.89
CA THR A 38 7.07 -20.70 -1.13
C THR A 38 6.98 -20.16 0.29
N ALA A 39 5.89 -19.56 0.72
CA ALA A 39 5.73 -18.95 2.05
C ALA A 39 5.46 -19.97 3.17
N GLY A 40 5.38 -21.25 2.88
CA GLY A 40 5.29 -22.31 3.90
C GLY A 40 4.01 -22.30 4.75
N GLY A 41 2.91 -21.73 4.27
CA GLY A 41 1.67 -21.64 5.05
C GLY A 41 0.47 -21.18 4.25
N HIS A 42 -0.65 -21.07 4.94
CA HIS A 42 -1.92 -20.65 4.31
C HIS A 42 -1.94 -19.19 3.85
N GLY A 43 -1.08 -18.34 4.39
CA GLY A 43 -1.23 -16.92 4.25
C GLY A 43 -2.57 -16.43 4.80
N ASN A 44 -3.09 -15.33 4.24
CA ASN A 44 -4.44 -14.85 4.54
C ASN A 44 -5.48 -15.68 3.77
N SER A 45 -5.96 -16.77 4.36
CA SER A 45 -6.98 -17.62 3.75
C SER A 45 -8.41 -17.18 4.05
N VAL A 46 -8.59 -16.14 4.85
CA VAL A 46 -9.90 -15.59 5.23
C VAL A 46 -9.99 -14.12 4.84
N PRO A 47 -11.18 -13.63 4.46
CA PRO A 47 -11.39 -12.22 4.15
C PRO A 47 -11.04 -11.32 5.34
N ARG A 48 -10.49 -10.14 5.05
CA ARG A 48 -10.26 -9.11 6.06
C ARG A 48 -11.49 -8.26 6.23
N PHE A 49 -11.89 -8.04 7.48
CA PHE A 49 -13.14 -7.36 7.80
C PHE A 49 -12.98 -6.08 8.58
N HIS A 50 -11.77 -5.55 8.70
CA HIS A 50 -11.55 -4.43 9.58
C HIS A 50 -10.64 -3.39 8.96
N VAL A 51 -11.15 -2.19 8.88
CA VAL A 51 -10.38 -0.96 8.70
C VAL A 51 -10.72 -0.05 9.86
N PRO A 52 -9.77 0.67 10.46
CA PRO A 52 -10.07 1.64 11.49
C PRO A 52 -11.03 2.72 10.96
N TRP A 53 -12.11 2.96 11.70
CA TRP A 53 -13.06 4.03 11.42
C TRP A 53 -12.41 5.36 11.74
N GLY A 54 -12.15 6.16 10.72
CA GLY A 54 -11.28 7.32 10.77
C GLY A 54 -9.88 7.08 10.17
N THR A 55 -9.62 5.91 9.56
CA THR A 55 -8.33 5.53 8.96
C THR A 55 -7.16 5.67 9.95
N GLY A 56 -6.05 6.34 9.59
CA GLY A 56 -4.88 6.55 10.47
C GLY A 56 -5.22 7.35 11.72
N THR A 57 -6.01 8.41 11.59
CA THR A 57 -6.44 9.24 12.73
C THR A 57 -7.35 8.47 13.69
N GLY A 58 -8.17 7.54 13.17
CA GLY A 58 -8.98 6.65 13.99
C GLY A 58 -8.19 5.74 14.92
N ILE A 59 -6.88 5.58 14.66
CA ILE A 59 -5.95 4.89 15.58
C ILE A 59 -5.22 5.91 16.46
N SER A 60 -4.64 6.95 15.87
CA SER A 60 -3.73 7.85 16.60
C SER A 60 -4.45 8.78 17.59
N GLU A 61 -5.64 9.27 17.25
CA GLU A 61 -6.40 10.20 18.12
C GLU A 61 -6.68 9.63 19.52
N PRO A 62 -7.26 8.42 19.66
CA PRO A 62 -7.57 7.90 21.00
C PRO A 62 -6.34 7.76 21.90
N PHE A 63 -5.18 7.39 21.31
CA PHE A 63 -3.93 7.31 22.08
C PHE A 63 -3.34 8.68 22.39
N ALA A 64 -3.42 9.62 21.46
CA ALA A 64 -2.97 11.00 21.69
C ALA A 64 -3.79 11.70 22.77
N GLU A 65 -5.11 11.52 22.76
CA GLU A 65 -6.01 12.04 23.81
C GLU A 65 -5.67 11.46 25.19
N ARG A 66 -5.44 10.14 25.26
CA ARG A 66 -5.04 9.50 26.52
C ARG A 66 -3.68 9.98 27.00
N ALA A 67 -2.70 10.14 26.10
CA ALA A 67 -1.39 10.65 26.45
C ALA A 67 -1.46 12.08 26.98
N ARG A 68 -2.30 12.93 26.39
CA ARG A 68 -2.52 14.31 26.87
C ARG A 68 -3.25 14.38 28.22
N ALA A 69 -4.13 13.41 28.47
CA ALA A 69 -4.91 13.37 29.70
C ALA A 69 -4.20 12.68 30.87
N ALA A 70 -3.04 12.06 30.64
CA ALA A 70 -2.32 11.31 31.65
C ALA A 70 -1.28 12.21 32.36
N ASP A 71 -1.49 12.49 33.64
CA ASP A 71 -0.56 13.32 34.45
C ASP A 71 0.87 12.75 34.50
N ALA A 72 1.03 11.45 34.30
CA ALA A 72 2.32 10.79 34.31
C ALA A 72 3.08 10.87 32.96
N VAL A 73 2.49 11.47 31.92
CA VAL A 73 3.07 11.58 30.59
C VAL A 73 3.47 13.02 30.28
N ASP A 74 4.77 13.24 30.07
CA ASP A 74 5.30 14.52 29.62
C ASP A 74 5.52 14.46 28.09
N LEU A 75 4.73 15.22 27.32
CA LEU A 75 4.80 15.31 25.88
C LEU A 75 5.71 16.45 25.46
N ARG A 76 6.89 16.13 24.95
CA ARG A 76 7.88 17.11 24.48
C ARG A 76 7.92 17.17 22.97
N PHE A 77 7.20 18.11 22.39
CA PHE A 77 7.21 18.39 20.96
C PHE A 77 8.47 19.17 20.57
N ARG A 78 8.81 19.12 19.29
CA ARG A 78 9.97 19.80 18.73
C ARG A 78 11.32 19.37 19.33
N HIS A 79 11.38 18.24 20.02
CA HIS A 79 12.60 17.65 20.55
C HIS A 79 13.10 16.58 19.59
N ARG A 80 14.18 16.88 18.87
CA ARG A 80 14.82 15.97 17.93
C ARG A 80 15.90 15.19 18.65
N VAL A 81 15.71 13.89 18.81
CA VAL A 81 16.73 13.01 19.40
C VAL A 81 17.89 12.84 18.42
N ASP A 82 19.12 13.15 18.86
CA ASP A 82 20.34 13.05 18.08
C ASP A 82 21.32 12.00 18.64
N GLY A 83 21.05 11.45 19.83
CA GLY A 83 21.90 10.42 20.44
C GLY A 83 21.26 9.77 21.65
N LEU A 84 21.82 8.62 22.03
CA LEU A 84 21.51 7.92 23.27
C LEU A 84 22.59 8.24 24.33
N LEU A 85 22.19 8.28 25.58
CA LEU A 85 23.12 8.39 26.73
C LEU A 85 23.40 6.99 27.29
N PHE A 86 24.64 6.77 27.68
CA PHE A 86 25.08 5.48 28.23
C PHE A 86 25.82 5.67 29.54
N SER A 87 25.64 4.77 30.47
CA SER A 87 26.48 4.56 31.64
C SER A 87 26.60 3.07 31.89
N ASP A 88 27.83 2.61 32.14
CA ASP A 88 28.13 1.20 32.46
C ASP A 88 27.58 0.18 31.45
N GLY A 89 27.56 0.56 30.16
CA GLY A 89 27.06 -0.27 29.08
C GLY A 89 25.51 -0.35 28.95
N ALA A 90 24.79 0.42 29.77
CA ALA A 90 23.33 0.54 29.69
C ALA A 90 22.90 1.90 29.11
N VAL A 91 21.80 1.91 28.38
CA VAL A 91 21.17 3.16 27.93
C VAL A 91 20.51 3.83 29.14
N THR A 92 20.90 5.06 29.41
CA THR A 92 20.43 5.86 30.55
C THR A 92 19.63 7.09 30.15
N GLY A 93 19.40 7.31 28.86
CA GLY A 93 18.62 8.45 28.38
C GLY A 93 18.82 8.77 26.92
N VAL A 94 18.40 9.97 26.56
CA VAL A 94 18.52 10.55 25.21
C VAL A 94 18.99 11.99 25.28
N ARG A 95 19.67 12.42 24.21
CA ARG A 95 20.06 13.82 24.01
C ARG A 95 19.72 14.28 22.60
N GLY A 96 19.60 15.59 22.43
CA GLY A 96 19.30 16.13 21.12
C GLY A 96 19.05 17.62 21.10
N ALA A 97 18.46 18.10 20.03
CA ALA A 97 18.18 19.49 19.78
C ALA A 97 16.71 19.85 19.99
N ILE A 98 16.48 21.03 20.58
CA ILE A 98 15.17 21.67 20.62
C ILE A 98 15.05 22.50 19.33
N LEU A 99 14.03 22.22 18.55
CA LEU A 99 13.74 22.94 17.31
C LEU A 99 12.78 24.10 17.56
N ALA A 100 12.94 25.19 16.80
CA ALA A 100 12.07 26.35 16.87
C ALA A 100 10.59 25.93 16.69
N PRO A 101 9.63 26.58 17.36
CA PRO A 101 8.21 26.43 17.09
C PRO A 101 7.91 26.59 15.59
N ASP A 102 6.94 25.85 15.10
CA ASP A 102 6.58 25.88 13.69
C ASP A 102 5.11 25.46 13.50
N ASP A 103 4.39 26.18 12.68
CA ASP A 103 2.98 25.95 12.34
C ASP A 103 2.78 25.56 10.87
N ALA A 104 3.85 25.05 10.23
CA ALA A 104 3.79 24.57 8.85
C ALA A 104 2.63 23.60 8.65
N PRO A 105 1.82 23.81 7.60
CA PRO A 105 0.68 22.95 7.32
C PRO A 105 1.13 21.51 6.99
N ARG A 106 0.23 20.57 7.10
CA ARG A 106 0.47 19.17 6.78
C ARG A 106 1.05 19.02 5.36
N GLY A 107 2.11 18.24 5.25
CA GLY A 107 2.81 17.98 3.98
C GLY A 107 3.94 18.95 3.68
N VAL A 108 3.99 20.09 4.35
CA VAL A 108 5.10 21.06 4.28
C VAL A 108 6.16 20.72 5.30
N SER A 109 7.42 20.78 4.91
CA SER A 109 8.54 20.57 5.81
C SER A 109 8.61 21.68 6.87
N SER A 110 8.55 21.28 8.13
CA SER A 110 8.69 22.22 9.25
C SER A 110 10.14 22.70 9.43
N SER A 111 10.33 23.85 10.10
CA SER A 111 11.63 24.40 10.43
C SER A 111 12.52 23.38 11.13
N ARG A 112 13.80 23.38 10.78
CA ARG A 112 14.85 22.59 11.43
C ARG A 112 15.80 23.48 12.24
N GLU A 113 15.47 24.75 12.41
CA GLU A 113 16.24 25.68 13.22
C GLU A 113 16.37 25.15 14.64
N VAL A 114 17.61 25.12 15.13
CA VAL A 114 17.93 24.68 16.49
C VAL A 114 17.95 25.89 17.39
N VAL A 115 17.15 25.89 18.43
CA VAL A 115 17.02 26.96 19.41
C VAL A 115 17.56 26.57 20.79
N GLY A 116 17.93 25.31 20.96
CA GLY A 116 18.48 24.79 22.21
C GLY A 116 18.86 23.33 22.12
N GLU A 117 19.39 22.81 23.20
CA GLU A 117 19.74 21.41 23.38
C GLU A 117 18.99 20.83 24.59
N PHE A 118 18.89 19.51 24.65
CA PHE A 118 18.32 18.83 25.81
C PHE A 118 19.02 17.50 26.09
N GLU A 119 19.01 17.11 27.34
CA GLU A 119 19.29 15.76 27.82
C GLU A 119 18.19 15.32 28.75
N LEU A 120 17.74 14.06 28.55
CA LEU A 120 16.70 13.42 29.38
C LEU A 120 17.20 12.08 29.86
N SER A 121 17.29 11.92 31.16
CA SER A 121 17.62 10.66 31.79
C SER A 121 16.42 9.75 31.90
N ALA A 122 16.60 8.45 31.68
CA ALA A 122 15.56 7.45 31.75
C ALA A 122 16.11 6.07 32.16
N GLN A 123 15.29 5.28 32.82
CA GLN A 123 15.61 3.88 33.14
C GLN A 123 15.53 2.96 31.92
N ALA A 124 14.77 3.36 30.89
CA ALA A 124 14.65 2.65 29.62
C ALA A 124 14.26 3.63 28.50
N VAL A 125 14.70 3.34 27.28
CA VAL A 125 14.35 4.11 26.07
C VAL A 125 13.64 3.19 25.09
N VAL A 126 12.44 3.58 24.66
CA VAL A 126 11.68 2.89 23.62
C VAL A 126 11.78 3.71 22.33
N ILE A 127 12.35 3.11 21.28
CA ILE A 127 12.48 3.73 19.97
C ILE A 127 11.26 3.35 19.12
N ALA A 128 10.42 4.33 18.78
CA ALA A 128 9.20 4.17 18.00
C ALA A 128 9.12 5.19 16.84
N SER A 129 10.26 5.58 16.28
CA SER A 129 10.43 6.68 15.33
C SER A 129 10.11 6.33 13.86
N GLY A 130 9.46 5.21 13.60
CA GLY A 130 9.04 4.80 12.26
C GLY A 130 10.08 3.98 11.49
N GLY A 131 9.92 3.92 10.19
CA GLY A 131 10.74 3.11 9.28
C GLY A 131 11.66 3.93 8.39
N ILE A 132 11.90 3.43 7.18
CA ILE A 132 12.87 3.97 6.22
C ILE A 132 12.26 4.38 4.88
N GLY A 133 10.94 4.30 4.74
CA GLY A 133 10.26 4.47 3.43
C GLY A 133 10.40 5.85 2.79
N GLY A 134 10.81 6.86 3.55
CA GLY A 134 11.11 8.20 3.04
C GLY A 134 12.52 8.37 2.47
N ASP A 135 13.43 7.40 2.70
CA ASP A 135 14.79 7.37 2.19
C ASP A 135 14.96 6.22 1.18
N HIS A 136 14.72 6.52 -0.10
CA HIS A 136 14.80 5.51 -1.17
C HIS A 136 16.21 4.97 -1.40
N GLU A 137 17.26 5.74 -1.07
CA GLU A 137 18.64 5.25 -1.18
C GLU A 137 18.90 4.19 -0.11
N ARG A 138 18.40 4.40 1.09
CA ARG A 138 18.48 3.42 2.17
C ARG A 138 17.63 2.18 1.83
N VAL A 139 16.44 2.36 1.27
CA VAL A 139 15.60 1.26 0.80
C VAL A 139 16.38 0.41 -0.20
N ARG A 140 17.07 1.01 -1.19
CA ARG A 140 17.90 0.28 -2.17
C ARG A 140 19.09 -0.40 -1.51
N ARG A 141 19.77 0.25 -0.58
CA ARG A 141 20.92 -0.31 0.17
C ARG A 141 20.55 -1.52 1.00
N TRP A 142 19.33 -1.56 1.55
CA TRP A 142 18.82 -2.68 2.35
C TRP A 142 17.90 -3.59 1.57
N TRP A 143 17.85 -3.41 0.24
CA TRP A 143 17.01 -4.24 -0.62
C TRP A 143 17.36 -5.71 -0.46
N PRO A 144 16.36 -6.58 -0.26
CA PRO A 144 16.62 -8.01 -0.06
C PRO A 144 17.00 -8.70 -1.37
N GLU A 145 18.15 -9.39 -1.40
CA GLU A 145 18.63 -10.16 -2.55
C GLU A 145 17.58 -11.12 -3.11
N ARG A 146 16.77 -11.71 -2.23
CA ARG A 146 15.67 -12.61 -2.62
C ARG A 146 14.62 -11.97 -3.53
N LEU A 147 14.56 -10.65 -3.59
CA LEU A 147 13.66 -9.89 -4.48
C LEU A 147 14.36 -9.40 -5.75
N GLY A 148 15.61 -9.75 -5.98
CA GLY A 148 16.36 -9.35 -7.16
C GLY A 148 16.83 -7.90 -7.14
N THR A 149 16.89 -7.27 -8.30
CA THR A 149 17.40 -5.90 -8.46
C THR A 149 16.40 -4.87 -7.94
N PRO A 150 16.81 -3.92 -7.08
CA PRO A 150 15.92 -2.85 -6.62
C PRO A 150 15.48 -1.95 -7.79
N PRO A 151 14.25 -1.41 -7.77
CA PRO A 151 13.82 -0.46 -8.79
C PRO A 151 14.58 0.86 -8.70
N ARG A 152 14.81 1.49 -9.86
CA ARG A 152 15.42 2.83 -9.96
C ARG A 152 14.42 3.90 -9.54
N THR A 153 13.16 3.71 -9.95
CA THR A 153 12.05 4.60 -9.61
C THR A 153 11.15 3.96 -8.56
N MET A 154 10.87 4.70 -7.49
CA MET A 154 9.94 4.29 -6.44
C MET A 154 9.08 5.47 -6.04
N VAL A 155 7.82 5.22 -5.74
CA VAL A 155 6.93 6.19 -5.08
C VAL A 155 6.85 5.89 -3.59
N THR A 156 6.57 6.89 -2.77
CA THR A 156 6.56 6.71 -1.32
C THR A 156 5.19 7.02 -0.70
N GLY A 157 4.70 6.10 0.11
CA GLY A 157 3.47 6.29 0.91
C GLY A 157 3.71 7.00 2.25
N VAL A 158 4.93 7.50 2.52
CA VAL A 158 5.31 8.17 3.76
C VAL A 158 6.13 9.43 3.46
N PRO A 159 6.08 10.46 4.33
CA PRO A 159 6.86 11.68 4.11
C PRO A 159 8.36 11.45 4.35
N ALA A 160 9.20 12.36 3.85
CA ALA A 160 10.65 12.26 3.85
C ALA A 160 11.30 12.11 5.25
N HIS A 161 10.61 12.53 6.32
CA HIS A 161 11.13 12.38 7.68
C HIS A 161 11.05 10.94 8.23
N VAL A 162 10.41 10.01 7.50
CA VAL A 162 10.46 8.58 7.80
C VAL A 162 11.72 8.01 7.13
N ASP A 163 12.86 8.46 7.58
CA ASP A 163 14.18 8.29 6.95
C ASP A 163 15.07 7.22 7.61
N GLY A 164 14.64 6.66 8.74
CA GLY A 164 15.40 5.66 9.48
C GLY A 164 16.60 6.22 10.25
N ARG A 165 16.72 7.53 10.41
CA ARG A 165 17.84 8.17 11.12
C ARG A 165 18.06 7.59 12.52
N MET A 166 17.00 7.33 13.26
CA MET A 166 17.12 6.74 14.60
C MET A 166 17.66 5.31 14.59
N LEU A 167 17.51 4.58 13.49
CA LEU A 167 18.13 3.25 13.34
C LEU A 167 19.65 3.36 13.24
N ASP A 168 20.18 4.39 12.54
CA ASP A 168 21.62 4.63 12.46
C ASP A 168 22.15 5.04 13.83
N ILE A 169 21.51 6.01 14.48
CA ILE A 169 21.88 6.47 15.83
C ILE A 169 21.95 5.27 16.79
N ALA A 170 20.98 4.37 16.73
CA ALA A 170 20.97 3.18 17.56
C ALA A 170 22.10 2.20 17.20
N ALA A 171 22.33 1.97 15.90
CA ALA A 171 23.39 1.07 15.43
C ALA A 171 24.78 1.57 15.78
N ASP A 172 25.04 2.85 15.59
CA ASP A 172 26.32 3.52 15.92
C ASP A 172 26.65 3.43 17.41
N GLN A 173 25.63 3.30 18.24
CA GLN A 173 25.73 3.13 19.68
C GLN A 173 25.72 1.62 20.12
N GLY A 174 25.90 0.70 19.16
CA GLY A 174 26.00 -0.74 19.45
C GLY A 174 24.66 -1.47 19.63
N VAL A 175 23.53 -0.83 19.39
CA VAL A 175 22.22 -1.52 19.43
C VAL A 175 22.10 -2.46 18.24
N ARG A 176 21.76 -3.71 18.52
CA ARG A 176 21.64 -4.74 17.50
C ARG A 176 20.39 -4.54 16.65
N LEU A 177 20.57 -4.25 15.37
CA LEU A 177 19.50 -4.25 14.36
C LEU A 177 19.38 -5.63 13.72
N VAL A 178 18.16 -6.12 13.60
CA VAL A 178 17.85 -7.41 12.98
C VAL A 178 16.89 -7.23 11.82
N ASN A 179 16.94 -8.14 10.84
CA ASN A 179 16.00 -8.17 9.71
C ASN A 179 15.93 -6.85 8.90
N ARG A 180 17.06 -6.20 8.67
CA ARG A 180 17.12 -4.95 7.88
C ARG A 180 16.53 -5.09 6.47
N ASP A 181 16.54 -6.32 5.94
CA ASP A 181 16.00 -6.70 4.65
C ASP A 181 14.49 -7.03 4.67
N ARG A 182 13.83 -6.88 5.82
CA ARG A 182 12.40 -7.12 6.01
C ARG A 182 11.61 -5.83 5.90
N MET A 183 11.42 -5.38 4.67
CA MET A 183 10.65 -4.19 4.34
C MET A 183 9.27 -4.56 3.81
N TRP A 184 8.33 -3.63 3.92
CA TRP A 184 6.99 -3.79 3.37
C TRP A 184 6.91 -3.09 2.02
N HIS A 185 7.01 -3.86 0.95
CA HIS A 185 6.92 -3.38 -0.42
C HIS A 185 5.57 -3.71 -1.05
N TYR A 186 5.16 -2.87 -1.98
CA TYR A 186 4.05 -3.12 -2.88
C TYR A 186 4.51 -2.96 -4.31
N THR A 187 4.01 -3.82 -5.21
CA THR A 187 4.18 -3.67 -6.66
C THR A 187 3.14 -2.75 -7.26
N GLU A 188 2.00 -2.62 -6.56
CA GLU A 188 0.83 -1.89 -7.03
C GLU A 188 0.85 -0.47 -6.47
N GLY A 189 1.64 0.40 -7.06
CA GLY A 189 1.75 1.81 -6.67
C GLY A 189 1.66 2.74 -7.87
N LEU A 190 1.14 3.93 -7.65
CA LEU A 190 1.09 5.01 -8.62
C LEU A 190 1.35 6.37 -7.98
N GLN A 191 1.64 7.37 -8.81
CA GLN A 191 1.83 8.73 -8.37
C GLN A 191 0.50 9.34 -7.94
N ASN A 192 0.51 10.05 -6.82
CA ASN A 192 -0.67 10.80 -6.40
C ASN A 192 -0.80 12.08 -7.22
N TRP A 193 -1.90 12.25 -7.95
CA TRP A 193 -2.19 13.47 -8.72
C TRP A 193 -2.33 14.71 -7.84
N ASN A 194 -2.74 14.52 -6.57
CA ASN A 194 -2.84 15.57 -5.57
C ASN A 194 -1.94 15.23 -4.35
N PRO A 195 -0.62 15.36 -4.48
CA PRO A 195 0.33 14.89 -3.48
C PRO A 195 0.28 15.74 -2.20
N VAL A 196 0.28 15.07 -1.04
CA VAL A 196 0.39 15.73 0.27
C VAL A 196 1.84 16.12 0.56
N TRP A 197 2.81 15.36 0.03
CA TRP A 197 4.25 15.63 0.13
C TRP A 197 4.95 15.26 -1.18
N PRO A 198 6.16 15.75 -1.43
CA PRO A 198 6.90 15.41 -2.64
C PRO A 198 7.11 13.89 -2.80
N GLY A 199 6.82 13.37 -4.00
CA GLY A 199 6.95 11.95 -4.30
C GLY A 199 5.87 11.06 -3.67
N HIS A 200 4.77 11.65 -3.18
CA HIS A 200 3.66 10.90 -2.58
C HIS A 200 3.07 9.90 -3.56
N GLY A 201 3.19 8.62 -3.22
CA GLY A 201 2.61 7.51 -3.95
C GLY A 201 1.42 6.90 -3.24
N ILE A 202 0.51 6.36 -4.04
CA ILE A 202 -0.69 5.68 -3.58
C ILE A 202 -0.60 4.21 -3.95
N ARG A 203 -0.83 3.32 -3.00
CA ARG A 203 -1.05 1.92 -3.32
C ARG A 203 -2.45 1.75 -3.90
N ILE A 204 -2.54 0.98 -4.98
CA ILE A 204 -3.80 0.56 -5.58
C ILE A 204 -4.11 -0.91 -5.27
N LEU A 205 -5.39 -1.22 -5.30
CA LEU A 205 -5.91 -2.57 -5.26
C LEU A 205 -6.80 -2.73 -6.50
N PRO A 206 -6.27 -3.28 -7.60
CA PRO A 206 -6.96 -3.25 -8.89
C PRO A 206 -8.13 -4.23 -8.97
N GLY A 207 -8.22 -5.16 -8.02
CA GLY A 207 -9.25 -6.19 -7.98
C GLY A 207 -8.93 -7.44 -8.79
N PRO A 208 -9.58 -8.56 -8.50
CA PRO A 208 -9.26 -9.86 -9.09
C PRO A 208 -9.53 -9.93 -10.58
N SER A 209 -10.44 -9.09 -11.12
CA SER A 209 -10.86 -9.14 -12.51
C SER A 209 -9.97 -8.37 -13.48
N SER A 210 -9.11 -7.47 -12.97
CA SER A 210 -8.12 -6.75 -13.76
C SER A 210 -7.07 -7.69 -14.31
N MET A 211 -6.64 -7.50 -15.56
CA MET A 211 -5.56 -8.29 -16.15
C MET A 211 -4.22 -7.62 -15.90
N TRP A 212 -3.26 -8.34 -15.31
CA TRP A 212 -1.94 -7.80 -14.98
C TRP A 212 -0.93 -8.19 -16.05
N LEU A 213 -0.33 -7.18 -16.68
CA LEU A 213 0.69 -7.31 -17.69
C LEU A 213 2.04 -6.80 -17.18
N ASP A 214 3.12 -7.40 -17.63
CA ASP A 214 4.46 -6.83 -17.45
C ASP A 214 4.69 -5.60 -18.36
N ALA A 215 5.86 -4.98 -18.25
CA ALA A 215 6.22 -3.81 -19.03
C ALA A 215 6.21 -4.06 -20.56
N ARG A 216 6.33 -5.32 -21.00
CA ARG A 216 6.30 -5.73 -22.41
C ARG A 216 4.91 -6.19 -22.87
N GLY A 217 3.87 -5.96 -22.07
CA GLY A 217 2.51 -6.33 -22.42
C GLY A 217 2.22 -7.83 -22.33
N ARG A 218 3.05 -8.62 -21.65
CA ARG A 218 2.80 -10.05 -21.42
C ARG A 218 2.04 -10.25 -20.12
N ARG A 219 0.98 -11.03 -20.16
CA ARG A 219 0.21 -11.38 -18.97
C ARG A 219 1.10 -12.10 -17.96
N LEU A 220 1.09 -11.64 -16.72
CA LEU A 220 1.86 -12.28 -15.66
C LEU A 220 1.35 -13.69 -15.38
N PRO A 221 2.24 -14.67 -15.21
CA PRO A 221 1.86 -16.01 -14.77
C PRO A 221 1.49 -15.99 -13.27
N ALA A 222 0.72 -16.99 -12.82
CA ALA A 222 0.55 -17.21 -11.39
C ALA A 222 1.92 -17.40 -10.70
N PRO A 223 2.15 -16.81 -9.51
CA PRO A 223 1.21 -16.15 -8.63
C PRO A 223 0.99 -14.65 -8.89
N GLY A 224 1.48 -14.08 -9.98
CA GLY A 224 1.33 -12.69 -10.38
C GLY A 224 -0.12 -12.32 -10.75
N LEU A 225 -1.05 -12.58 -9.84
CA LEU A 225 -2.46 -12.26 -9.98
C LEU A 225 -2.83 -11.07 -9.11
N PRO A 226 -3.71 -10.17 -9.59
CA PRO A 226 -4.12 -9.00 -8.84
C PRO A 226 -4.67 -9.35 -7.45
N GLY A 227 -4.12 -8.72 -6.41
CA GLY A 227 -4.55 -8.92 -5.03
C GLY A 227 -4.23 -10.31 -4.45
N TYR A 228 -3.27 -11.04 -5.03
CA TYR A 228 -2.94 -12.40 -4.61
C TYR A 228 -1.62 -12.49 -3.84
N ASP A 229 -0.49 -12.25 -4.50
CA ASP A 229 0.85 -12.35 -3.91
C ASP A 229 1.74 -11.19 -4.37
N THR A 230 1.69 -10.10 -3.63
CA THR A 230 2.46 -8.89 -3.93
C THR A 230 3.97 -9.14 -3.92
N LEU A 231 4.49 -9.87 -2.93
CA LEU A 231 5.94 -10.10 -2.85
C LEU A 231 6.43 -11.12 -3.87
N GLY A 232 5.64 -12.16 -4.17
CA GLY A 232 5.97 -13.10 -5.24
C GLY A 232 5.96 -12.43 -6.61
N THR A 233 5.01 -11.54 -6.85
CA THR A 233 4.96 -10.74 -8.08
C THR A 233 6.13 -9.77 -8.17
N LEU A 234 6.46 -9.06 -7.09
CA LEU A 234 7.64 -8.20 -7.04
C LEU A 234 8.91 -8.97 -7.37
N LYS A 235 9.09 -10.15 -6.75
CA LYS A 235 10.21 -11.04 -7.07
C LYS A 235 10.23 -11.40 -8.55
N LEU A 236 9.11 -11.81 -9.12
CA LEU A 236 9.01 -12.14 -10.56
C LEU A 236 9.50 -10.98 -11.42
N LEU A 237 8.97 -9.78 -11.20
CA LEU A 237 9.31 -8.57 -11.97
C LEU A 237 10.79 -8.16 -11.81
N ARG A 238 11.37 -8.38 -10.62
CA ARG A 238 12.74 -7.93 -10.31
C ARG A 238 13.83 -9.00 -10.49
N THR A 239 13.46 -10.24 -10.83
CA THR A 239 14.40 -11.33 -11.12
C THR A 239 14.34 -11.84 -12.57
N THR A 240 13.33 -11.41 -13.35
CA THR A 240 13.21 -11.77 -14.77
C THR A 240 14.11 -10.88 -15.60
N PRO A 241 15.12 -11.42 -16.33
CA PRO A 241 16.19 -10.63 -16.95
C PRO A 241 15.72 -9.52 -17.89
N ASP A 242 14.68 -9.74 -18.67
CA ASP A 242 14.14 -8.76 -19.61
C ASP A 242 13.09 -7.80 -18.99
N LEU A 243 12.88 -7.87 -17.68
CA LEU A 243 11.99 -7.01 -16.93
C LEU A 243 12.69 -6.12 -15.90
N VAL A 244 13.90 -6.48 -15.45
CA VAL A 244 14.62 -5.76 -14.38
C VAL A 244 14.93 -4.30 -14.71
N ASP A 245 14.96 -3.94 -15.98
CA ASP A 245 15.21 -2.58 -16.44
C ASP A 245 13.93 -1.71 -16.52
N HIS A 246 12.78 -2.32 -16.27
CA HIS A 246 11.50 -1.64 -16.27
C HIS A 246 10.96 -1.53 -14.83
N ASP A 247 10.67 -0.32 -14.39
CA ASP A 247 10.17 -0.04 -13.04
C ASP A 247 8.64 0.08 -12.99
N TYR A 248 7.95 -0.49 -13.96
CA TYR A 248 6.50 -0.46 -14.09
C TYR A 248 5.92 -1.78 -14.63
N SER A 249 4.64 -1.94 -14.43
CA SER A 249 3.78 -2.98 -15.00
C SER A 249 2.39 -2.40 -15.21
N TRP A 250 1.48 -3.12 -15.86
CA TRP A 250 0.19 -2.59 -16.26
C TRP A 250 -0.97 -3.41 -15.73
N PHE A 251 -1.99 -2.74 -15.22
CA PHE A 251 -3.31 -3.34 -15.08
C PHE A 251 -4.20 -2.88 -16.22
N VAL A 252 -4.82 -3.83 -16.92
CA VAL A 252 -5.84 -3.57 -17.94
C VAL A 252 -7.20 -4.01 -17.41
N LEU A 253 -8.16 -3.11 -17.43
CA LEU A 253 -9.51 -3.30 -16.88
C LEU A 253 -10.51 -2.43 -17.65
N ASP A 254 -11.78 -2.56 -17.31
CA ASP A 254 -12.86 -1.73 -17.85
C ASP A 254 -13.56 -0.91 -16.76
N GLN A 255 -14.50 -0.06 -17.16
CA GLN A 255 -15.26 0.80 -16.24
C GLN A 255 -16.10 -0.01 -15.23
N THR A 256 -16.57 -1.17 -15.58
CA THR A 256 -17.34 -2.04 -14.67
C THR A 256 -16.45 -2.59 -13.57
N ILE A 257 -15.21 -2.99 -13.90
CA ILE A 257 -14.22 -3.48 -12.93
C ILE A 257 -13.77 -2.34 -12.02
N ILE A 258 -13.34 -1.21 -12.58
CA ILE A 258 -12.80 -0.10 -11.77
C ILE A 258 -13.82 0.44 -10.78
N LYS A 259 -15.06 0.53 -11.19
CA LYS A 259 -16.17 0.99 -10.37
C LYS A 259 -16.33 0.19 -9.08
N LYS A 260 -16.13 -1.11 -9.11
CA LYS A 260 -16.50 -1.99 -8.00
C LYS A 260 -15.33 -2.63 -7.29
N GLU A 261 -14.29 -2.98 -8.03
CA GLU A 261 -13.16 -3.74 -7.50
C GLU A 261 -11.97 -2.86 -7.13
N PHE A 262 -11.78 -1.76 -7.86
CA PHE A 262 -10.63 -0.88 -7.68
C PHE A 262 -10.74 -0.08 -6.38
N ALA A 263 -9.65 -0.02 -5.65
CA ALA A 263 -9.56 0.79 -4.45
C ALA A 263 -8.18 1.45 -4.34
N LEU A 264 -8.17 2.60 -3.71
CA LEU A 264 -6.97 3.39 -3.42
C LEU A 264 -6.66 3.32 -1.93
N SER A 265 -5.39 3.26 -1.57
CA SER A 265 -4.95 3.46 -0.19
C SER A 265 -4.85 4.96 0.13
N GLY A 266 -4.75 5.27 1.42
CA GLY A 266 -4.61 6.64 1.90
C GLY A 266 -5.89 7.23 2.47
N SER A 267 -5.71 8.18 3.40
CA SER A 267 -6.82 8.84 4.09
C SER A 267 -7.59 9.77 3.16
N GLU A 268 -6.89 10.46 2.29
CA GLU A 268 -7.42 11.42 1.33
C GLU A 268 -8.27 10.74 0.25
N GLN A 269 -7.92 9.51 -0.10
CA GLN A 269 -8.61 8.72 -1.12
C GLN A 269 -9.81 7.94 -0.57
N ASN A 270 -10.01 7.96 0.76
CA ASN A 270 -11.12 7.31 1.44
C ASN A 270 -11.84 8.28 2.39
N PRO A 271 -12.39 9.40 1.88
CA PRO A 271 -13.01 10.44 2.71
C PRO A 271 -14.22 9.94 3.48
N ASP A 272 -14.92 8.94 2.97
CA ASP A 272 -16.05 8.29 3.62
C ASP A 272 -15.66 7.65 4.97
N ILE A 273 -14.57 6.88 4.97
CA ILE A 273 -14.05 6.23 6.18
C ILE A 273 -13.28 7.24 7.04
N THR A 274 -12.45 8.08 6.43
CA THR A 274 -11.59 9.05 7.12
C THR A 274 -12.40 10.08 7.90
N ASN A 275 -13.46 10.62 7.28
CA ASN A 275 -14.33 11.60 7.92
C ASN A 275 -15.45 10.96 8.73
N ARG A 276 -15.48 9.63 8.79
CA ARG A 276 -16.51 8.87 9.55
C ARG A 276 -17.93 9.14 9.02
N ASP A 277 -18.06 9.36 7.69
CA ASP A 277 -19.33 9.64 7.02
C ASP A 277 -19.99 8.34 6.51
N LEU A 278 -20.92 7.83 7.31
CA LEU A 278 -21.66 6.62 7.00
C LEU A 278 -22.58 6.80 5.77
N ALA A 279 -23.15 7.99 5.57
CA ALA A 279 -24.04 8.25 4.43
C ALA A 279 -23.24 8.24 3.13
N LEU A 280 -22.06 8.87 3.11
CA LEU A 280 -21.14 8.82 1.98
C LEU A 280 -20.66 7.39 1.73
N LEU A 281 -20.30 6.63 2.77
CA LEU A 281 -19.88 5.24 2.66
C LEU A 281 -20.97 4.38 1.97
N LEU A 282 -22.22 4.48 2.44
CA LEU A 282 -23.33 3.73 1.84
C LEU A 282 -23.57 4.14 0.39
N ARG A 283 -23.59 5.44 0.10
CA ARG A 283 -23.74 5.96 -1.27
C ARG A 283 -22.64 5.47 -2.19
N THR A 284 -21.40 5.49 -1.73
CA THR A 284 -20.24 5.02 -2.50
C THR A 284 -20.34 3.51 -2.79
N ARG A 285 -20.73 2.69 -1.80
CA ARG A 285 -20.79 1.23 -1.95
C ARG A 285 -21.99 0.72 -2.72
N LEU A 286 -23.12 1.43 -2.67
CA LEU A 286 -24.36 1.09 -3.34
C LEU A 286 -24.59 1.87 -4.64
N GLY A 287 -23.75 2.88 -4.90
CA GLY A 287 -23.83 3.75 -6.07
C GLY A 287 -23.55 3.05 -7.40
N ARG A 288 -23.87 3.76 -8.48
CA ARG A 288 -23.66 3.28 -9.86
C ARG A 288 -22.33 3.76 -10.47
N ALA A 289 -21.68 4.75 -9.89
CA ALA A 289 -20.37 5.29 -10.31
C ALA A 289 -19.24 4.68 -9.47
N ALA A 290 -18.01 4.79 -9.91
CA ALA A 290 -16.85 4.55 -9.06
C ALA A 290 -16.80 5.57 -7.92
N PRO A 291 -16.07 5.28 -6.82
CA PRO A 291 -15.84 6.29 -5.79
C PRO A 291 -15.24 7.58 -6.38
N GLY A 292 -15.66 8.75 -5.89
CA GLY A 292 -15.17 10.04 -6.39
C GLY A 292 -13.64 10.10 -6.55
N PRO A 293 -12.85 9.76 -5.52
CA PRO A 293 -11.39 9.76 -5.64
C PRO A 293 -10.84 8.84 -6.74
N VAL A 294 -11.52 7.73 -7.06
CA VAL A 294 -11.11 6.84 -8.17
C VAL A 294 -11.38 7.51 -9.53
N GLU A 295 -12.54 8.18 -9.68
CA GLU A 295 -12.83 8.94 -10.90
C GLU A 295 -11.89 10.16 -11.06
N ASP A 296 -11.49 10.80 -9.95
CA ASP A 296 -10.51 11.87 -9.97
C ASP A 296 -9.13 11.36 -10.43
N PHE A 297 -8.67 10.25 -9.90
CA PHE A 297 -7.42 9.61 -10.37
C PHE A 297 -7.48 9.21 -11.83
N LYS A 298 -8.61 8.70 -12.30
CA LYS A 298 -8.82 8.34 -13.71
C LYS A 298 -8.75 9.56 -14.65
N ARG A 299 -9.16 10.75 -14.16
CA ARG A 299 -9.15 12.00 -14.92
C ARG A 299 -7.82 12.76 -14.84
N GLU A 300 -7.22 12.81 -13.65
CA GLU A 300 -6.07 13.67 -13.34
C GLU A 300 -4.76 12.87 -13.13
N GLY A 301 -4.87 11.56 -12.90
CA GLY A 301 -3.70 10.73 -12.58
C GLY A 301 -2.80 10.53 -13.81
N ALA A 302 -1.52 10.85 -13.66
CA ALA A 302 -0.54 10.70 -14.72
C ALA A 302 -0.34 9.24 -15.19
N ASP A 303 -0.66 8.29 -14.33
CA ASP A 303 -0.44 6.87 -14.58
C ASP A 303 -1.70 6.17 -15.18
N PHE A 304 -2.71 6.93 -15.57
CA PHE A 304 -3.94 6.40 -16.16
C PHE A 304 -4.06 6.67 -17.65
N VAL A 305 -4.46 5.65 -18.39
CA VAL A 305 -4.88 5.75 -19.79
C VAL A 305 -6.31 5.25 -19.91
N VAL A 306 -7.20 6.08 -20.46
CA VAL A 306 -8.61 5.73 -20.69
C VAL A 306 -8.89 5.84 -22.17
N ALA A 307 -9.47 4.80 -22.78
CA ALA A 307 -9.74 4.75 -24.21
C ALA A 307 -10.96 3.90 -24.54
N ASP A 308 -11.64 4.23 -25.64
CA ASP A 308 -12.78 3.46 -26.10
C ASP A 308 -12.39 2.21 -26.89
N THR A 309 -11.17 2.17 -27.42
CA THR A 309 -10.66 1.05 -28.20
C THR A 309 -9.33 0.54 -27.65
N LEU A 310 -9.03 -0.75 -27.89
CA LEU A 310 -7.75 -1.33 -27.50
C LEU A 310 -6.57 -0.66 -28.24
N THR A 311 -6.75 -0.27 -29.49
CA THR A 311 -5.74 0.45 -30.28
C THR A 311 -5.34 1.77 -29.63
N GLU A 312 -6.31 2.55 -29.20
CA GLU A 312 -6.09 3.83 -28.50
C GLU A 312 -5.46 3.58 -27.13
N LEU A 313 -5.92 2.55 -26.41
CA LEU A 313 -5.37 2.20 -25.09
C LEU A 313 -3.88 1.88 -25.21
N VAL A 314 -3.49 0.97 -26.10
CA VAL A 314 -2.09 0.55 -26.28
C VAL A 314 -1.22 1.71 -26.77
N ARG A 315 -1.73 2.56 -27.67
CA ARG A 315 -1.05 3.78 -28.08
C ARG A 315 -0.79 4.72 -26.88
N GLY A 316 -1.82 4.92 -26.04
CA GLY A 316 -1.69 5.73 -24.84
C GLY A 316 -0.69 5.17 -23.83
N MET A 317 -0.68 3.85 -23.64
CA MET A 317 0.26 3.16 -22.76
C MET A 317 1.72 3.35 -23.25
N ASN A 318 1.99 3.14 -24.54
CA ASN A 318 3.32 3.38 -25.14
C ASN A 318 3.71 4.87 -25.02
N ALA A 319 2.79 5.79 -25.28
CA ALA A 319 3.05 7.22 -25.12
C ALA A 319 3.38 7.62 -23.68
N LEU A 320 2.74 7.01 -22.69
CA LEU A 320 2.97 7.28 -21.28
C LEU A 320 4.37 6.87 -20.81
N THR A 321 4.88 5.75 -21.29
CA THR A 321 6.22 5.27 -20.92
C THR A 321 7.33 5.87 -21.79
N GLY A 322 6.99 6.41 -22.95
CA GLY A 322 7.95 6.86 -23.96
C GLY A 322 8.63 5.70 -24.70
N ASP A 323 8.18 4.46 -24.47
CA ASP A 323 8.67 3.24 -25.11
C ASP A 323 7.63 2.72 -26.11
N ASP A 324 8.07 2.03 -27.14
CA ASP A 324 7.20 1.35 -28.12
C ASP A 324 7.29 -0.18 -27.93
N LEU A 325 7.08 -0.60 -26.67
CA LEU A 325 7.25 -2.00 -26.28
C LEU A 325 6.01 -2.85 -26.44
N LEU A 326 4.83 -2.21 -26.47
CA LEU A 326 3.55 -2.91 -26.41
C LEU A 326 3.02 -3.18 -27.84
N ASP A 327 2.84 -4.46 -28.16
CA ASP A 327 2.21 -4.93 -29.39
C ASP A 327 0.70 -5.14 -29.15
N GLU A 328 -0.13 -4.33 -29.82
CA GLU A 328 -1.59 -4.42 -29.72
C GLU A 328 -2.11 -5.83 -30.02
N ASN A 329 -1.60 -6.48 -31.08
CA ASN A 329 -2.08 -7.78 -31.48
C ASN A 329 -1.75 -8.86 -30.43
N ALA A 330 -0.56 -8.75 -29.80
CA ALA A 330 -0.18 -9.65 -28.71
C ALA A 330 -1.04 -9.46 -27.48
N ILE A 331 -1.32 -8.23 -27.10
CA ILE A 331 -2.20 -7.90 -25.96
C ILE A 331 -3.64 -8.35 -26.25
N ARG A 332 -4.16 -8.07 -27.44
CA ARG A 332 -5.49 -8.50 -27.91
C ARG A 332 -5.67 -10.01 -27.77
N ARG A 333 -4.74 -10.79 -28.32
CA ARG A 333 -4.80 -12.26 -28.22
C ARG A 333 -4.88 -12.76 -26.76
N GLN A 334 -4.14 -12.11 -25.86
CA GLN A 334 -4.11 -12.48 -24.44
C GLN A 334 -5.44 -12.12 -23.74
N ILE A 335 -5.99 -10.93 -24.01
CA ILE A 335 -7.28 -10.52 -23.46
C ILE A 335 -8.40 -11.46 -23.99
N GLU A 336 -8.44 -11.73 -25.29
CA GLU A 336 -9.41 -12.63 -25.88
C GLU A 336 -9.28 -14.06 -25.35
N ALA A 337 -8.06 -14.54 -25.09
CA ALA A 337 -7.84 -15.84 -24.47
C ALA A 337 -8.42 -15.87 -23.04
N ARG A 338 -8.15 -14.83 -22.24
CA ARG A 338 -8.73 -14.67 -20.91
C ARG A 338 -10.26 -14.57 -20.98
N ASP A 339 -10.79 -13.82 -21.91
CA ASP A 339 -12.24 -13.60 -22.03
C ASP A 339 -13.00 -14.87 -22.44
N ARG A 340 -12.37 -15.76 -23.23
CA ARG A 340 -12.91 -17.10 -23.49
C ARG A 340 -12.93 -17.97 -22.24
N GLU A 341 -11.88 -17.89 -21.41
CA GLU A 341 -11.82 -18.67 -20.16
C GLU A 341 -12.81 -18.19 -19.10
N VAL A 342 -13.08 -16.89 -19.06
CA VAL A 342 -14.02 -16.28 -18.11
C VAL A 342 -15.44 -16.87 -18.21
N VAL A 343 -15.88 -17.21 -19.41
CA VAL A 343 -17.20 -17.77 -19.66
C VAL A 343 -17.20 -19.32 -19.68
N ASN A 344 -16.02 -19.93 -19.59
CA ASN A 344 -15.87 -21.39 -19.59
C ASN A 344 -16.09 -21.96 -18.17
N PRO A 345 -17.15 -22.75 -17.91
CA PRO A 345 -17.38 -23.30 -16.57
C PRO A 345 -16.34 -24.36 -16.16
N TYR A 346 -15.56 -24.86 -17.11
CA TYR A 346 -14.48 -25.81 -16.89
C TYR A 346 -13.08 -25.16 -16.95
N SER A 347 -13.02 -23.84 -16.88
CA SER A 347 -11.75 -23.09 -16.96
C SER A 347 -10.74 -23.62 -15.96
N LYS A 348 -9.50 -23.69 -16.41
CA LYS A 348 -8.31 -23.96 -15.57
C LYS A 348 -7.40 -22.75 -15.47
N ASP A 349 -7.82 -21.61 -16.01
CA ASP A 349 -7.10 -20.34 -15.85
C ASP A 349 -7.15 -19.92 -14.39
N ALA A 350 -5.96 -19.70 -13.81
CA ALA A 350 -5.82 -19.40 -12.38
C ALA A 350 -6.54 -18.10 -11.97
N GLN A 351 -6.53 -17.09 -12.83
CA GLN A 351 -7.24 -15.83 -12.56
C GLN A 351 -8.76 -16.02 -12.62
N THR A 352 -9.26 -16.73 -13.61
CA THR A 352 -10.70 -17.04 -13.73
C THR A 352 -11.20 -17.79 -12.50
N ILE A 353 -10.44 -18.80 -12.05
CA ILE A 353 -10.74 -19.52 -10.81
C ILE A 353 -10.69 -18.57 -9.61
N GLY A 354 -9.72 -17.67 -9.54
CA GLY A 354 -9.59 -16.64 -8.50
C GLY A 354 -10.80 -15.72 -8.45
N ILE A 355 -11.27 -15.21 -9.59
CA ILE A 355 -12.47 -14.37 -9.72
C ILE A 355 -13.71 -15.13 -9.22
N GLN A 356 -13.91 -16.37 -9.66
CA GLN A 356 -15.03 -17.20 -9.23
C GLN A 356 -15.01 -17.48 -7.74
N ASN A 357 -13.84 -17.78 -7.18
CA ASN A 357 -13.66 -18.06 -5.76
C ASN A 357 -13.87 -16.80 -4.88
N SER A 358 -13.42 -15.62 -5.31
CA SER A 358 -13.67 -14.37 -4.60
C SER A 358 -15.17 -14.08 -4.47
N ARG A 359 -15.98 -14.52 -5.41
CA ARG A 359 -17.46 -14.36 -5.41
C ARG A 359 -18.22 -15.40 -4.58
N ARG A 360 -17.55 -16.43 -4.08
CA ARG A 360 -18.18 -17.40 -3.15
C ARG A 360 -18.50 -16.75 -1.79
N PHE A 361 -17.68 -15.79 -1.36
CA PHE A 361 -17.99 -15.02 -0.18
C PHE A 361 -19.08 -13.99 -0.49
N ARG A 362 -20.18 -14.04 0.26
CA ARG A 362 -21.38 -13.23 -0.01
C ARG A 362 -21.10 -11.72 -0.01
N GLY A 363 -20.28 -11.27 0.93
CA GLY A 363 -19.92 -9.86 1.02
C GLY A 363 -19.11 -9.37 -0.19
N ASP A 364 -18.12 -10.12 -0.64
CA ASP A 364 -17.36 -9.79 -1.84
C ASP A 364 -18.25 -9.79 -3.07
N ARG A 365 -19.09 -10.79 -3.21
CA ARG A 365 -20.05 -10.88 -4.33
C ARG A 365 -20.98 -9.67 -4.40
N LEU A 366 -21.42 -9.14 -3.27
CA LEU A 366 -22.35 -8.01 -3.22
C LEU A 366 -21.64 -6.66 -3.40
N PHE A 367 -20.46 -6.48 -2.80
CA PHE A 367 -19.88 -5.16 -2.63
C PHE A 367 -18.53 -4.95 -3.32
N ARG A 368 -17.77 -6.01 -3.63
CA ARG A 368 -16.36 -5.88 -4.01
C ARG A 368 -15.94 -6.60 -5.28
N THR A 369 -16.75 -7.47 -5.85
CA THR A 369 -16.38 -8.21 -7.06
C THR A 369 -17.49 -8.16 -8.10
N VAL A 370 -17.09 -7.96 -9.35
CA VAL A 370 -18.02 -8.02 -10.50
C VAL A 370 -18.28 -9.46 -10.92
N PRO A 371 -19.42 -9.74 -11.57
CA PRO A 371 -19.55 -10.99 -12.33
C PRO A 371 -18.43 -11.06 -13.37
N ALA A 372 -17.89 -12.25 -13.55
CA ALA A 372 -16.90 -12.49 -14.59
C ALA A 372 -17.46 -12.12 -15.97
N HIS A 373 -16.72 -11.30 -16.72
CA HIS A 373 -17.13 -10.81 -18.05
C HIS A 373 -15.91 -10.55 -18.93
N ALA A 374 -16.15 -10.37 -20.22
CA ALA A 374 -15.13 -10.05 -21.20
C ALA A 374 -14.70 -8.58 -21.06
N ILE A 375 -13.40 -8.32 -20.98
CA ILE A 375 -12.84 -6.96 -20.88
C ILE A 375 -13.09 -6.17 -22.18
N LEU A 376 -13.06 -6.84 -23.33
CA LEU A 376 -13.27 -6.18 -24.63
C LEU A 376 -14.75 -5.98 -24.98
N ASP A 377 -15.67 -6.31 -24.11
CA ASP A 377 -17.10 -6.07 -24.34
C ASP A 377 -17.42 -4.59 -24.10
N PRO A 378 -17.83 -3.83 -25.15
CA PRO A 378 -18.05 -2.38 -25.02
C PRO A 378 -19.21 -2.01 -24.08
N ARG A 379 -20.07 -2.97 -23.71
CA ARG A 379 -21.14 -2.78 -22.72
C ARG A 379 -20.62 -2.46 -21.32
N HIS A 380 -19.34 -2.75 -21.07
CA HIS A 380 -18.69 -2.52 -19.77
C HIS A 380 -17.97 -1.16 -19.69
N GLY A 381 -18.13 -0.30 -20.71
CA GLY A 381 -17.59 1.04 -20.78
C GLY A 381 -16.17 1.09 -21.34
N PRO A 382 -15.46 2.23 -21.20
CA PRO A 382 -14.13 2.38 -21.73
C PRO A 382 -13.14 1.40 -21.11
N LEU A 383 -12.10 1.10 -21.86
CA LEU A 383 -10.92 0.38 -21.41
C LEU A 383 -10.02 1.32 -20.61
N ILE A 384 -9.37 0.79 -19.61
CA ILE A 384 -8.51 1.54 -18.72
C ILE A 384 -7.21 0.76 -18.53
N ALA A 385 -6.08 1.45 -18.64
CA ALA A 385 -4.79 0.95 -18.21
C ALA A 385 -4.24 1.84 -17.09
N VAL A 386 -3.57 1.24 -16.14
CA VAL A 386 -2.95 1.94 -15.04
C VAL A 386 -1.67 1.25 -14.61
#